data_24b1c377b02c3a41150cc81b1a00c5a8
#
_entry.id   24b1c377b02c3a41150cc81b1a00c5a8
#
_cell.length_a   1.000
_cell.length_b   1.000
_cell.length_c   1.000
_cell.angle_alpha   90.00
_cell.angle_beta   90.00
_cell.angle_gamma   90.00
#
_symmetry.space_group_name_H-M   'P 1'
#
loop_
_entity.id
_entity.type
_entity.pdbx_description
1 polymer ?
#
loop_
_entity_poly.entity_id
_entity_poly.type
_entity_poly.pdbx_seq_one_letter_code
_entity_poly.pdbx_strand_id
1 'polypeptide(L)'
;MHAKITTDRGTMTVEFFEKDAPNTVANFIKLAKDGFYDGLKFHRVIPGFVAQGGCPHGIGNGGPGYSIDCELDGDNQYHDLGVLSMAHAGRNTGGSQFFIVHSREATAHLDRNHTCFGKVTEGLDIVTQIAQGDTFSVKVFED
;
A
#
# COMPACT_ATOMS: atom_id res chain seq x y z
N MET A 1 -8.09 -13.19 -4.84
CA MET A 1 -6.65 -12.94 -5.02
C MET A 1 -6.03 -12.42 -3.74
N HIS A 2 -4.78 -12.76 -3.52
CA HIS A 2 -3.99 -12.21 -2.43
C HIS A 2 -2.57 -11.94 -2.91
N ALA A 3 -1.80 -11.24 -2.10
CA ALA A 3 -0.40 -10.95 -2.39
C ALA A 3 0.47 -11.23 -1.18
N LYS A 4 1.75 -11.45 -1.44
CA LYS A 4 2.78 -11.49 -0.40
C LYS A 4 3.77 -10.38 -0.65
N ILE A 5 3.95 -9.53 0.35
CA ILE A 5 4.96 -8.49 0.34
C ILE A 5 6.13 -8.98 1.18
N THR A 6 7.25 -9.24 0.52
CA THR A 6 8.47 -9.72 1.18
C THR A 6 9.39 -8.53 1.42
N THR A 7 9.77 -8.33 2.67
CA THR A 7 10.61 -7.22 3.11
C THR A 7 11.88 -7.75 3.79
N ASP A 8 12.80 -6.85 4.12
CA ASP A 8 13.99 -7.19 4.90
C ASP A 8 13.64 -7.73 6.30
N ARG A 9 12.42 -7.50 6.78
CA ARG A 9 11.96 -7.93 8.11
C ARG A 9 11.12 -9.21 8.09
N GLY A 10 10.69 -9.66 6.92
CA GLY A 10 9.86 -10.84 6.74
C GLY A 10 8.77 -10.62 5.71
N THR A 11 7.84 -11.57 5.62
CA THR A 11 6.79 -11.57 4.60
C THR A 11 5.41 -11.30 5.23
N MET A 12 4.67 -10.40 4.60
CA MET A 12 3.28 -10.09 4.95
C MET A 12 2.35 -10.63 3.86
N THR A 13 1.24 -11.27 4.26
CA THR A 13 0.18 -11.67 3.34
C THR A 13 -0.89 -10.59 3.35
N VAL A 14 -1.32 -10.18 2.16
CA VAL A 14 -2.31 -9.12 1.96
C VAL A 14 -3.54 -9.68 1.26
N GLU A 15 -4.71 -9.39 1.80
CA GLU A 15 -6.00 -9.62 1.17
C GLU A 15 -6.50 -8.32 0.57
N PHE A 16 -6.97 -8.35 -0.68
CA PHE A 16 -7.42 -7.16 -1.38
C PHE A 16 -8.91 -6.87 -1.16
N PHE A 17 -9.26 -5.59 -1.13
CA PHE A 17 -10.64 -5.10 -1.09
C PHE A 17 -11.17 -4.94 -2.52
N GLU A 18 -11.38 -6.04 -3.22
CA GLU A 18 -11.70 -6.04 -4.66
C GLU A 18 -13.05 -5.39 -4.98
N LYS A 19 -14.01 -5.49 -4.06
CA LYS A 19 -15.34 -4.87 -4.24
C LYS A 19 -15.32 -3.38 -3.92
N ASP A 20 -14.51 -2.99 -2.94
CA ASP A 20 -14.39 -1.60 -2.50
C ASP A 20 -13.64 -0.72 -3.48
N ALA A 21 -12.52 -1.24 -3.96
CA ALA A 21 -11.56 -0.47 -4.75
C ALA A 21 -11.07 -1.28 -5.96
N PRO A 22 -11.99 -1.66 -6.88
CA PRO A 22 -11.64 -2.59 -7.96
C PRO A 22 -10.54 -2.07 -8.88
N ASN A 23 -10.52 -0.79 -9.20
CA ASN A 23 -9.53 -0.22 -10.10
C ASN A 23 -8.18 -0.04 -9.40
N THR A 24 -8.17 0.34 -8.15
CA THR A 24 -6.96 0.47 -7.34
C THR A 24 -6.31 -0.89 -7.16
N VAL A 25 -7.09 -1.92 -6.83
CA VAL A 25 -6.61 -3.30 -6.69
C VAL A 25 -6.04 -3.80 -8.02
N ALA A 26 -6.77 -3.60 -9.13
CA ALA A 26 -6.32 -4.02 -10.46
C ALA A 26 -4.99 -3.35 -10.84
N ASN A 27 -4.84 -2.07 -10.55
CA ASN A 27 -3.61 -1.32 -10.80
C ASN A 27 -2.44 -1.89 -9.99
N PHE A 28 -2.63 -2.11 -8.70
CA PHE A 28 -1.60 -2.68 -7.82
C PHE A 28 -1.16 -4.06 -8.30
N ILE A 29 -2.12 -4.91 -8.64
CA ILE A 29 -1.85 -6.27 -9.15
C ILE A 29 -1.06 -6.21 -10.45
N LYS A 30 -1.46 -5.34 -11.37
CA LYS A 30 -0.76 -5.18 -12.65
C LYS A 30 0.68 -4.76 -12.45
N LEU A 31 0.92 -3.76 -11.62
CA LEU A 31 2.26 -3.27 -11.31
C LEU A 31 3.11 -4.37 -10.66
N ALA A 32 2.52 -5.13 -9.73
CA ALA A 32 3.22 -6.23 -9.08
C ALA A 32 3.60 -7.33 -10.08
N LYS A 33 2.69 -7.72 -10.96
CA LYS A 33 2.94 -8.75 -11.98
C LYS A 33 3.99 -8.32 -13.00
N ASP A 34 4.05 -7.01 -13.28
CA ASP A 34 5.04 -6.45 -14.22
C ASP A 34 6.42 -6.27 -13.59
N GLY A 35 6.59 -6.60 -12.30
CA GLY A 35 7.86 -6.45 -11.59
C GLY A 35 8.16 -5.03 -11.17
N PHE A 36 7.19 -4.12 -11.25
CA PHE A 36 7.39 -2.70 -10.95
C PHE A 36 7.87 -2.48 -9.51
N TYR A 37 7.34 -3.25 -8.56
CA TYR A 37 7.67 -3.08 -7.15
C TYR A 37 8.95 -3.81 -6.71
N ASP A 38 9.55 -4.65 -7.55
CA ASP A 38 10.69 -5.46 -7.17
C ASP A 38 11.88 -4.59 -6.75
N GLY A 39 12.32 -4.75 -5.50
CA GLY A 39 13.46 -4.03 -4.97
C GLY A 39 13.23 -2.56 -4.65
N LEU A 40 11.99 -2.08 -4.70
CA LEU A 40 11.67 -0.72 -4.30
C LEU A 40 11.76 -0.56 -2.78
N LYS A 41 11.85 0.68 -2.32
CA LYS A 41 12.05 1.00 -0.90
C LYS A 41 10.79 1.50 -0.24
N PHE A 42 10.69 1.25 1.07
CA PHE A 42 9.87 2.07 1.95
C PHE A 42 10.65 3.36 2.23
N HIS A 43 10.46 4.35 1.37
CA HIS A 43 11.24 5.59 1.38
C HIS A 43 10.84 6.56 2.50
N ARG A 44 9.66 6.35 3.10
CA ARG A 44 9.15 7.22 4.15
C ARG A 44 8.45 6.37 5.22
N VAL A 45 9.11 6.15 6.33
CA VAL A 45 8.55 5.42 7.46
C VAL A 45 8.49 6.34 8.67
N ILE A 46 7.28 6.53 9.18
CA ILE A 46 7.04 7.32 10.39
C ILE A 46 6.48 6.35 11.43
N PRO A 47 7.30 5.91 12.40
CA PRO A 47 6.84 4.97 13.43
C PRO A 47 5.59 5.46 14.14
N GLY A 48 4.62 4.55 14.32
CA GLY A 48 3.33 4.89 14.92
C GLY A 48 2.34 5.57 13.97
N PHE A 49 2.74 5.80 12.71
CA PHE A 49 1.88 6.38 11.68
C PHE A 49 1.77 5.46 10.47
N VAL A 50 2.74 5.47 9.59
CA VAL A 50 2.71 4.65 8.35
C VAL A 50 4.10 4.23 7.90
N ALA A 51 4.13 3.17 7.04
CA ALA A 51 5.28 2.81 6.23
C ALA A 51 4.88 3.01 4.77
N GLN A 52 5.49 3.97 4.08
CA GLN A 52 5.16 4.35 2.70
C GLN A 52 6.26 3.92 1.73
N GLY A 53 5.84 3.33 0.61
CA GLY A 53 6.77 2.89 -0.42
C GLY A 53 6.14 2.86 -1.80
N GLY A 54 6.86 2.29 -2.77
CA GLY A 54 6.36 2.13 -4.14
C GLY A 54 6.73 3.26 -5.09
N CYS A 55 7.62 4.16 -4.70
CA CYS A 55 8.17 5.18 -5.60
C CYS A 55 9.34 4.60 -6.39
N PRO A 56 9.31 4.61 -7.74
CA PRO A 56 10.42 4.06 -8.54
C PRO A 56 11.72 4.81 -8.37
N HIS A 57 11.67 6.09 -7.94
CA HIS A 57 12.87 6.88 -7.68
C HIS A 57 13.34 6.82 -6.22
N GLY A 58 12.52 6.25 -5.33
CA GLY A 58 12.86 6.08 -3.91
C GLY A 58 12.87 7.37 -3.08
N ILE A 59 12.31 8.46 -3.60
CA ILE A 59 12.30 9.77 -2.90
C ILE A 59 10.90 10.40 -2.83
N GLY A 60 9.86 9.68 -3.26
CA GLY A 60 8.48 10.13 -3.13
C GLY A 60 7.93 10.94 -4.29
N ASN A 61 8.72 11.18 -5.34
CA ASN A 61 8.32 12.02 -6.47
C ASN A 61 7.97 11.27 -7.75
N GLY A 62 8.03 9.94 -7.74
CA GLY A 62 7.82 9.12 -8.93
C GLY A 62 6.57 8.26 -8.86
N GLY A 63 6.18 7.75 -10.02
CA GLY A 63 5.04 6.86 -10.17
C GLY A 63 5.12 6.09 -11.46
N PRO A 64 4.04 5.43 -11.88
CA PRO A 64 4.03 4.54 -13.04
C PRO A 64 3.87 5.27 -14.38
N GLY A 65 3.79 6.59 -14.38
CA GLY A 65 3.60 7.39 -15.59
C GLY A 65 2.14 7.74 -15.89
N TYR A 66 1.24 7.41 -14.98
CA TYR A 66 -0.19 7.73 -15.07
C TYR A 66 -0.77 7.90 -13.67
N SER A 67 -1.99 8.38 -13.58
CA SER A 67 -2.73 8.51 -12.32
C SER A 67 -4.00 7.68 -12.35
N ILE A 68 -4.45 7.26 -11.17
CA ILE A 68 -5.73 6.56 -10.97
C ILE A 68 -6.64 7.37 -10.07
N ASP A 69 -7.94 7.17 -10.24
CA ASP A 69 -8.96 7.84 -9.44
C ASP A 69 -9.05 7.24 -8.03
N CYS A 70 -9.43 8.06 -7.08
CA CYS A 70 -9.75 7.60 -5.74
C CYS A 70 -11.05 6.79 -5.76
N GLU A 71 -11.12 5.76 -4.90
CA GLU A 71 -12.30 4.92 -4.71
C GLU A 71 -12.64 4.93 -3.22
N LEU A 72 -13.51 5.84 -2.79
CA LEU A 72 -13.65 6.23 -1.39
C LEU A 72 -14.99 5.84 -0.75
N ASP A 73 -15.92 5.25 -1.52
CA ASP A 73 -17.31 5.08 -1.08
C ASP A 73 -17.63 3.74 -0.43
N GLY A 74 -16.72 2.78 -0.49
CA GLY A 74 -16.97 1.42 0.03
C GLY A 74 -16.92 1.31 1.54
N ASP A 75 -17.26 0.12 2.03
CA ASP A 75 -17.36 -0.16 3.48
C ASP A 75 -16.01 -0.32 4.17
N ASN A 76 -14.96 -0.61 3.41
CA ASN A 76 -13.61 -0.84 3.96
C ASN A 76 -12.71 0.40 3.89
N GLN A 77 -13.27 1.58 3.65
CA GLN A 77 -12.50 2.84 3.59
C GLN A 77 -12.22 3.36 5.00
N TYR A 78 -11.49 2.54 5.77
CA TYR A 78 -11.19 2.73 7.17
C TYR A 78 -9.71 2.39 7.42
N HIS A 79 -8.95 3.35 7.91
CA HIS A 79 -7.51 3.19 8.13
C HIS A 79 -7.26 2.56 9.50
N ASP A 80 -7.12 1.24 9.54
CA ASP A 80 -6.77 0.46 10.72
C ASP A 80 -5.37 -0.12 10.57
N LEU A 81 -4.79 -0.62 11.67
CA LEU A 81 -3.49 -1.29 11.64
C LEU A 81 -3.43 -2.35 10.54
N GLY A 82 -2.42 -2.27 9.70
CA GLY A 82 -2.19 -3.23 8.63
C GLY A 82 -2.97 -2.98 7.34
N VAL A 83 -3.78 -1.93 7.26
CA VAL A 83 -4.48 -1.56 6.03
C VAL A 83 -3.50 -0.95 5.04
N LEU A 84 -3.63 -1.35 3.76
CA LEU A 84 -2.90 -0.74 2.65
C LEU A 84 -3.76 0.35 2.04
N SER A 85 -3.19 1.54 1.88
CA SER A 85 -3.88 2.71 1.35
C SER A 85 -3.00 3.42 0.33
N MET A 86 -3.62 4.07 -0.66
CA MET A 86 -2.88 4.76 -1.72
C MET A 86 -2.39 6.13 -1.27
N ALA A 87 -1.10 6.37 -1.43
CA ALA A 87 -0.53 7.69 -1.29
C ALA A 87 -0.85 8.52 -2.53
N HIS A 88 -1.09 9.81 -2.37
CA HIS A 88 -1.30 10.73 -3.49
C HIS A 88 -1.03 12.18 -3.06
N ALA A 89 -0.97 13.06 -4.05
CA ALA A 89 -0.74 14.48 -3.85
C ALA A 89 -2.05 15.30 -4.02
N GLY A 90 -3.19 14.68 -3.76
CA GLY A 90 -4.53 15.23 -3.91
C GLY A 90 -5.48 14.24 -4.56
N ARG A 91 -6.74 14.64 -4.72
CA ARG A 91 -7.78 13.77 -5.27
C ARG A 91 -7.40 13.30 -6.69
N ASN A 92 -7.52 11.98 -6.94
CA ASN A 92 -7.30 11.37 -8.25
C ASN A 92 -5.88 11.51 -8.81
N THR A 93 -4.87 11.56 -7.93
CA THR A 93 -3.45 11.64 -8.32
C THR A 93 -2.62 10.44 -7.89
N GLY A 94 -3.25 9.37 -7.42
CA GLY A 94 -2.57 8.13 -7.05
C GLY A 94 -1.94 7.44 -8.25
N GLY A 95 -0.90 6.65 -8.00
CA GLY A 95 -0.20 5.90 -9.05
C GLY A 95 0.33 4.58 -8.53
N SER A 96 1.56 4.56 -8.02
CA SER A 96 2.20 3.35 -7.50
C SER A 96 2.50 3.41 -6.01
N GLN A 97 2.62 4.59 -5.43
CA GLN A 97 2.96 4.73 -4.02
C GLN A 97 1.79 4.36 -3.11
N PHE A 98 2.10 3.61 -2.07
CA PHE A 98 1.11 3.20 -1.08
C PHE A 98 1.75 3.27 0.31
N PHE A 99 0.92 3.19 1.33
CA PHE A 99 1.39 3.09 2.71
C PHE A 99 0.65 2.00 3.45
N ILE A 100 1.32 1.44 4.45
CA ILE A 100 0.74 0.45 5.36
C ILE A 100 0.56 1.14 6.70
N VAL A 101 -0.66 1.08 7.24
CA VAL A 101 -1.05 1.80 8.45
C VAL A 101 -0.45 1.14 9.69
N HIS A 102 0.18 1.95 10.56
CA HIS A 102 0.68 1.51 11.87
C HIS A 102 -0.33 1.70 12.99
N SER A 103 -1.20 2.72 12.91
CA SER A 103 -2.10 3.08 14.01
C SER A 103 -3.40 3.67 13.49
N ARG A 104 -4.52 3.15 13.96
CA ARG A 104 -5.85 3.71 13.66
C ARG A 104 -5.97 5.17 14.12
N GLU A 105 -5.54 5.44 15.35
CA GLU A 105 -5.66 6.79 15.91
C GLU A 105 -4.89 7.84 15.11
N ALA A 106 -3.69 7.49 14.66
CA ALA A 106 -2.84 8.40 13.91
C ALA A 106 -3.32 8.62 12.47
N THR A 107 -4.14 7.71 11.92
CA THR A 107 -4.55 7.72 10.51
C THR A 107 -6.05 7.94 10.29
N ALA A 108 -6.84 8.09 11.33
CA ALA A 108 -8.30 8.24 11.21
C ALA A 108 -8.71 9.40 10.30
N HIS A 109 -7.94 10.48 10.28
CA HIS A 109 -8.19 11.65 9.43
C HIS A 109 -8.01 11.37 7.94
N LEU A 110 -7.41 10.24 7.57
CA LEU A 110 -7.20 9.84 6.17
C LEU A 110 -8.40 9.09 5.59
N ASP A 111 -9.35 8.68 6.43
CA ASP A 111 -10.54 7.95 5.97
C ASP A 111 -11.28 8.76 4.91
N ARG A 112 -11.63 8.08 3.81
CA ARG A 112 -12.33 8.65 2.64
C ARG A 112 -11.60 9.82 1.99
N ASN A 113 -10.29 9.94 2.23
CA ASN A 113 -9.38 10.84 1.52
C ASN A 113 -8.35 10.05 0.73
N HIS A 114 -7.90 8.92 1.27
CA HIS A 114 -6.99 7.98 0.60
C HIS A 114 -7.68 6.64 0.44
N THR A 115 -7.52 6.01 -0.71
CA THR A 115 -8.18 4.74 -1.04
C THR A 115 -7.55 3.57 -0.30
N CYS A 116 -8.31 2.94 0.60
CA CYS A 116 -7.93 1.67 1.22
C CYS A 116 -8.24 0.53 0.25
N PHE A 117 -7.25 -0.29 -0.08
CA PHE A 117 -7.42 -1.32 -1.10
C PHE A 117 -7.04 -2.73 -0.64
N GLY A 118 -6.57 -2.90 0.58
CA GLY A 118 -6.24 -4.20 1.13
C GLY A 118 -5.84 -4.12 2.59
N LYS A 119 -5.59 -5.29 3.18
CA LYS A 119 -5.13 -5.40 4.57
C LYS A 119 -4.17 -6.57 4.73
N VAL A 120 -3.24 -6.43 5.66
CA VAL A 120 -2.35 -7.52 6.07
C VAL A 120 -3.15 -8.51 6.93
N THR A 121 -3.18 -9.77 6.51
CA THR A 121 -3.85 -10.86 7.23
C THR A 121 -2.88 -11.77 7.96
N GLU A 122 -1.63 -11.88 7.47
CA GLU A 122 -0.55 -12.62 8.11
C GLU A 122 0.69 -11.75 8.12
N GLY A 123 1.47 -11.80 9.20
CA GLY A 123 2.66 -10.99 9.34
C GLY A 123 2.38 -9.57 9.83
N LEU A 124 1.31 -9.38 10.58
CA LEU A 124 0.92 -8.06 11.08
C LEU A 124 2.00 -7.44 11.99
N ASP A 125 2.76 -8.27 12.71
CA ASP A 125 3.89 -7.83 13.52
C ASP A 125 5.03 -7.23 12.68
N ILE A 126 5.15 -7.62 11.42
CA ILE A 126 6.19 -7.10 10.51
C ILE A 126 5.90 -5.66 10.14
N VAL A 127 4.64 -5.26 10.05
CA VAL A 127 4.23 -3.91 9.65
C VAL A 127 4.97 -2.85 10.47
N THR A 128 5.00 -3.00 11.79
CA THR A 128 5.65 -2.03 12.69
C THR A 128 7.16 -2.20 12.80
N GLN A 129 7.72 -3.27 12.22
CA GLN A 129 9.17 -3.50 12.18
C GLN A 129 9.84 -2.88 10.95
N ILE A 130 9.08 -2.51 9.93
CA ILE A 130 9.61 -1.91 8.71
C ILE A 130 10.33 -0.62 9.07
N ALA A 131 11.58 -0.50 8.61
CA ALA A 131 12.40 0.69 8.80
C ALA A 131 12.59 1.44 7.49
N GLN A 132 12.81 2.76 7.58
CA GLN A 132 13.04 3.59 6.41
C GLN A 132 14.26 3.09 5.63
N GLY A 133 14.09 2.90 4.34
CA GLY A 133 15.12 2.36 3.46
C GLY A 133 15.05 0.85 3.27
N ASP A 134 14.22 0.14 4.02
CA ASP A 134 13.99 -1.30 3.79
C ASP A 134 13.43 -1.50 2.38
N THR A 135 13.83 -2.58 1.73
CA THR A 135 13.36 -2.92 0.39
C THR A 135 12.23 -3.96 0.45
N PHE A 136 11.45 -4.03 -0.62
CA PHE A 136 10.39 -5.02 -0.71
C PHE A 136 10.18 -5.50 -2.14
N SER A 137 9.49 -6.62 -2.26
CA SER A 137 8.95 -7.13 -3.51
C SER A 137 7.52 -7.61 -3.27
N VAL A 138 6.72 -7.67 -4.33
CA VAL A 138 5.32 -8.08 -4.24
C VAL A 138 5.07 -9.23 -5.21
N LYS A 139 4.49 -10.32 -4.70
CA LYS A 139 4.07 -11.45 -5.51
C LYS A 139 2.57 -11.68 -5.35
N VAL A 140 1.86 -11.75 -6.48
CA VAL A 140 0.41 -11.95 -6.50
C VAL A 140 0.09 -13.42 -6.72
N PHE A 141 -0.90 -13.92 -5.99
CA PHE A 141 -1.40 -15.29 -6.10
C PHE A 141 -2.88 -15.25 -6.45
N GLU A 142 -3.27 -16.11 -7.39
CA GLU A 142 -4.66 -16.32 -7.72
C GLU A 142 -5.20 -17.47 -6.88
N ASP A 143 -6.29 -17.24 -6.19
CA ASP A 143 -6.91 -18.23 -5.30
C ASP A 143 -7.77 -19.23 -6.07
#